data_94c69080b36302d6ada7d7652883d942
#
_entry.id   94c69080b36302d6ada7d7652883d942
#
_cell.length_a   1.000
_cell.length_b   1.000
_cell.length_c   1.000
_cell.angle_alpha   90.00
_cell.angle_beta   90.00
_cell.angle_gamma   90.00
#
_symmetry.space_group_name_H-M   'P 1'
#
loop_
_entity.id
_entity.type
_entity.pdbx_description
1 polymer ?
#
loop_
_entity_poly.entity_id
_entity_poly.type
_entity_poly.pdbx_seq_one_letter_code
_entity_poly.pdbx_strand_id
1 'polypeptide(L)'
;LEISSISTYILTGLRKGHAASAEASVKYFLLGSFATAFFLYGIALAYGATGSTAIAGIAAGLVDNPTPHMAFLALAMMIVGLGFKVSAAPFHLWTPDVYQGAPAPVVGFMSTAPKAAAFAVLLRIAFAGIPAMEHRWSMLMWAIAALSMTIGNLGALRQDDVKRMLAYSSIA
;
A
#
# COMPACT_ATOMS: atom_id res chain seq x y z
N LEU A 1 -7.85 -3.31 -7.54
CA LEU A 1 -6.41 -3.13 -7.24
C LEU A 1 -5.54 -3.95 -8.20
N GLU A 2 -5.80 -5.26 -8.41
CA GLU A 2 -4.91 -6.12 -9.21
C GLU A 2 -4.83 -5.75 -10.68
N ILE A 3 -5.91 -5.35 -11.32
CA ILE A 3 -5.88 -4.94 -12.74
C ILE A 3 -4.90 -3.76 -12.94
N SER A 4 -4.94 -2.77 -12.07
CA SER A 4 -4.00 -1.63 -12.11
C SER A 4 -2.57 -2.05 -11.74
N SER A 5 -2.41 -3.02 -10.83
CA SER A 5 -1.11 -3.54 -10.40
C SER A 5 -0.39 -4.25 -11.54
N ILE A 6 -1.05 -5.20 -12.19
CA ILE A 6 -0.48 -5.97 -13.30
C ILE A 6 -0.05 -5.02 -14.42
N SER A 7 -0.89 -4.04 -14.75
CA SER A 7 -0.56 -3.02 -15.75
C SER A 7 0.70 -2.24 -15.38
N THR A 8 0.86 -1.82 -14.11
CA THR A 8 2.05 -1.08 -13.66
C THR A 8 3.29 -1.96 -13.58
N TYR A 9 3.17 -3.27 -13.27
CA TYR A 9 4.30 -4.20 -13.33
C TYR A 9 4.87 -4.31 -14.76
N ILE A 10 3.99 -4.43 -15.77
CA ILE A 10 4.37 -4.49 -17.17
C ILE A 10 5.02 -3.15 -17.61
N LEU A 11 4.40 -2.03 -17.27
CA LEU A 11 4.91 -0.70 -17.62
C LEU A 11 6.29 -0.43 -17.00
N THR A 12 6.56 -0.92 -15.80
CA THR A 12 7.87 -0.81 -15.14
C THR A 12 8.96 -1.49 -15.94
N GLY A 13 8.67 -2.65 -16.56
CA GLY A 13 9.59 -3.42 -17.40
C GLY A 13 9.61 -3.02 -18.87
N LEU A 14 9.05 -1.87 -19.27
CA LEU A 14 8.84 -1.50 -20.67
C LEU A 14 10.14 -1.26 -21.45
N ARG A 15 11.24 -0.91 -20.79
CA ARG A 15 12.56 -0.73 -21.44
C ARG A 15 13.21 -2.07 -21.74
N LYS A 16 12.91 -2.62 -22.91
CA LYS A 16 13.56 -3.84 -23.40
C LYS A 16 15.07 -3.68 -23.49
N GLY A 17 15.83 -4.70 -23.05
CA GLY A 17 17.29 -4.68 -23.07
C GLY A 17 17.96 -3.96 -21.90
N HIS A 18 17.21 -3.33 -20.99
CA HIS A 18 17.75 -2.72 -19.78
C HIS A 18 17.54 -3.65 -18.56
N ALA A 19 18.62 -4.23 -18.05
CA ALA A 19 18.58 -5.16 -16.91
C ALA A 19 17.91 -4.53 -15.67
N ALA A 20 18.18 -3.27 -15.37
CA ALA A 20 17.58 -2.56 -14.24
C ALA A 20 16.05 -2.42 -14.36
N SER A 21 15.51 -2.25 -15.59
CA SER A 21 14.06 -2.18 -15.80
C SER A 21 13.40 -3.55 -15.62
N ALA A 22 14.04 -4.62 -16.08
CA ALA A 22 13.56 -5.98 -15.89
C ALA A 22 13.59 -6.38 -14.39
N GLU A 23 14.69 -6.08 -13.70
CA GLU A 23 14.83 -6.33 -12.26
C GLU A 23 13.77 -5.56 -11.46
N ALA A 24 13.57 -4.27 -11.75
CA ALA A 24 12.55 -3.44 -11.12
C ALA A 24 11.14 -4.03 -11.29
N SER A 25 10.81 -4.48 -12.51
CA SER A 25 9.52 -5.10 -12.81
C SER A 25 9.29 -6.39 -12.01
N VAL A 26 10.30 -7.27 -11.94
CA VAL A 26 10.23 -8.53 -11.19
C VAL A 26 10.11 -8.27 -9.69
N LYS A 27 10.92 -7.37 -9.13
CA LYS A 27 10.84 -6.97 -7.71
C LYS A 27 9.45 -6.41 -7.38
N TYR A 28 8.93 -5.53 -8.25
CA TYR A 28 7.62 -4.94 -8.04
C TYR A 28 6.50 -5.97 -8.10
N PHE A 29 6.55 -6.89 -9.05
CA PHE A 29 5.59 -7.98 -9.17
C PHE A 29 5.61 -8.90 -7.95
N LEU A 30 6.79 -9.38 -7.53
CA LEU A 30 6.90 -10.33 -6.41
C LEU A 30 6.42 -9.70 -5.09
N LEU A 31 6.93 -8.51 -4.77
CA LEU A 31 6.55 -7.81 -3.54
C LEU A 31 5.09 -7.35 -3.56
N GLY A 32 4.60 -6.94 -4.74
CA GLY A 32 3.21 -6.52 -4.92
C GLY A 32 2.22 -7.67 -4.80
N SER A 33 2.52 -8.83 -5.40
CA SER A 33 1.70 -10.03 -5.26
C SER A 33 1.61 -10.50 -3.82
N PHE A 34 2.75 -10.44 -3.08
CA PHE A 34 2.78 -10.76 -1.66
C PHE A 34 1.90 -9.80 -0.85
N ALA A 35 2.02 -8.49 -1.08
CA ALA A 35 1.19 -7.49 -0.41
C ALA A 35 -0.31 -7.65 -0.72
N THR A 36 -0.64 -8.03 -1.96
CA THR A 36 -2.03 -8.32 -2.36
C THR A 36 -2.60 -9.55 -1.66
N ALA A 37 -1.80 -10.58 -1.42
CA ALA A 37 -2.25 -11.75 -0.66
C ALA A 37 -2.69 -11.35 0.76
N PHE A 38 -1.94 -10.47 1.44
CA PHE A 38 -2.35 -9.92 2.73
C PHE A 38 -3.64 -9.10 2.63
N PHE A 39 -3.76 -8.26 1.60
CA PHE A 39 -4.97 -7.46 1.41
C PHE A 39 -6.22 -8.35 1.20
N LEU A 40 -6.10 -9.36 0.36
CA LEU A 40 -7.18 -10.32 0.09
C LEU A 40 -7.56 -11.11 1.35
N TYR A 41 -6.56 -11.54 2.13
CA TYR A 41 -6.80 -12.23 3.38
C TYR A 41 -7.49 -11.31 4.39
N GLY A 42 -7.13 -10.03 4.44
CA GLY A 42 -7.82 -9.03 5.24
C GLY A 42 -9.30 -8.87 4.86
N ILE A 43 -9.63 -8.89 3.57
CA ILE A 43 -11.02 -8.89 3.08
C ILE A 43 -11.76 -10.15 3.53
N ALA A 44 -11.12 -11.32 3.43
CA ALA A 44 -11.71 -12.59 3.87
C ALA A 44 -12.01 -12.60 5.38
N LEU A 45 -11.11 -12.05 6.20
CA LEU A 45 -11.33 -11.91 7.63
C LEU A 45 -12.45 -10.92 7.96
N ALA A 46 -12.55 -9.80 7.23
CA ALA A 46 -13.65 -8.85 7.38
C ALA A 46 -14.99 -9.50 7.04
N TYR A 47 -15.03 -10.28 5.97
CA TYR A 47 -16.21 -11.06 5.60
C TYR A 47 -16.55 -12.10 6.67
N GLY A 48 -15.57 -12.84 7.18
CA GLY A 48 -15.76 -13.80 8.25
C GLY A 48 -16.30 -13.18 9.56
N ALA A 49 -15.91 -11.92 9.83
CA ALA A 49 -16.39 -11.19 11.02
C ALA A 49 -17.81 -10.63 10.86
N THR A 50 -18.26 -10.33 9.64
CA THR A 50 -19.46 -9.51 9.41
C THR A 50 -20.46 -10.10 8.42
N GLY A 51 -20.07 -11.13 7.67
CA GLY A 51 -20.88 -11.72 6.60
C GLY A 51 -21.05 -10.82 5.37
N SER A 52 -20.32 -9.69 5.28
CA SER A 52 -20.47 -8.73 4.20
C SER A 52 -19.12 -8.29 3.60
N THR A 53 -19.11 -8.01 2.29
CA THR A 53 -17.99 -7.34 1.59
C THR A 53 -18.28 -5.87 1.31
N ALA A 54 -19.51 -5.41 1.53
CA ALA A 54 -19.86 -4.00 1.41
C ALA A 54 -19.36 -3.22 2.63
N ILE A 55 -18.72 -2.06 2.42
CA ILE A 55 -18.15 -1.26 3.51
C ILE A 55 -19.20 -0.91 4.57
N ALA A 56 -20.42 -0.50 4.15
CA ALA A 56 -21.51 -0.23 5.07
C ALA A 56 -22.00 -1.48 5.81
N GLY A 57 -22.01 -2.63 5.14
CA GLY A 57 -22.35 -3.92 5.75
C GLY A 57 -21.32 -4.39 6.77
N ILE A 58 -20.04 -4.11 6.54
CA ILE A 58 -18.97 -4.38 7.51
C ILE A 58 -19.17 -3.53 8.76
N ALA A 59 -19.45 -2.23 8.60
CA ALA A 59 -19.71 -1.33 9.72
C ALA A 59 -20.92 -1.79 10.56
N ALA A 60 -22.03 -2.13 9.91
CA ALA A 60 -23.24 -2.63 10.59
C ALA A 60 -22.98 -3.97 11.31
N GLY A 61 -22.34 -4.93 10.62
CA GLY A 61 -22.06 -6.25 11.21
C GLY A 61 -21.14 -6.20 12.42
N LEU A 62 -20.23 -5.23 12.50
CA LEU A 62 -19.37 -5.02 13.68
C LEU A 62 -20.11 -4.41 14.86
N VAL A 63 -21.23 -3.69 14.64
CA VAL A 63 -22.09 -3.18 15.69
C VAL A 63 -22.97 -4.30 16.24
N ASP A 64 -23.58 -5.11 15.35
CA ASP A 64 -24.51 -6.17 15.71
C ASP A 64 -23.81 -7.37 16.37
N ASN A 65 -22.64 -7.73 15.91
CA ASN A 65 -21.84 -8.83 16.42
C ASN A 65 -20.38 -8.43 16.56
N PRO A 66 -19.98 -7.77 17.65
CA PRO A 66 -18.64 -7.24 17.80
C PRO A 66 -17.60 -8.35 17.95
N THR A 67 -16.78 -8.50 16.91
CA THR A 67 -15.59 -9.37 16.88
C THR A 67 -14.31 -8.53 16.77
N PRO A 68 -13.94 -7.78 17.82
CA PRO A 68 -12.93 -6.72 17.72
C PRO A 68 -11.55 -7.23 17.34
N HIS A 69 -11.17 -8.43 17.74
CA HIS A 69 -9.86 -9.01 17.40
C HIS A 69 -9.78 -9.38 15.91
N MET A 70 -10.83 -10.02 15.38
CA MET A 70 -10.90 -10.42 13.97
C MET A 70 -10.97 -9.20 13.06
N ALA A 71 -11.77 -8.20 13.42
CA ALA A 71 -11.87 -6.93 12.68
C ALA A 71 -10.55 -6.16 12.69
N PHE A 72 -9.83 -6.13 13.82
CA PHE A 72 -8.53 -5.49 13.91
C PHE A 72 -7.48 -6.23 13.04
N LEU A 73 -7.47 -7.56 13.08
CA LEU A 73 -6.57 -8.35 12.24
C LEU A 73 -6.90 -8.15 10.75
N ALA A 74 -8.17 -8.11 10.38
CA ALA A 74 -8.61 -7.81 9.03
C ALA A 74 -8.07 -6.45 8.55
N LEU A 75 -8.24 -5.42 9.38
CA LEU A 75 -7.72 -4.09 9.09
C LEU A 75 -6.19 -4.08 8.96
N ALA A 76 -5.48 -4.70 9.89
CA ALA A 76 -4.02 -4.79 9.86
C ALA A 76 -3.51 -5.43 8.55
N MET A 77 -4.14 -6.53 8.12
CA MET A 77 -3.82 -7.19 6.84
C MET A 77 -4.13 -6.30 5.63
N MET A 78 -5.26 -5.58 5.64
CA MET A 78 -5.59 -4.62 4.58
C MET A 78 -4.62 -3.46 4.52
N ILE A 79 -4.12 -2.99 5.68
CA ILE A 79 -3.11 -1.92 5.77
C ILE A 79 -1.78 -2.37 5.15
N VAL A 80 -1.38 -3.63 5.26
CA VAL A 80 -0.18 -4.15 4.57
C VAL A 80 -0.29 -3.93 3.06
N GLY A 81 -1.41 -4.32 2.45
CA GLY A 81 -1.62 -4.16 1.01
C GLY A 81 -1.75 -2.71 0.56
N LEU A 82 -2.50 -1.89 1.30
CA LEU A 82 -2.64 -0.46 1.00
C LEU A 82 -1.36 0.32 1.30
N GLY A 83 -0.68 0.00 2.40
CA GLY A 83 0.62 0.56 2.77
C GLY A 83 1.68 0.30 1.69
N PHE A 84 1.69 -0.88 1.11
CA PHE A 84 2.52 -1.17 -0.07
C PHE A 84 2.17 -0.24 -1.24
N LYS A 85 0.89 -0.02 -1.54
CA LYS A 85 0.45 0.85 -2.64
C LYS A 85 0.82 2.31 -2.46
N VAL A 86 0.74 2.83 -1.24
CA VAL A 86 1.14 4.22 -0.94
C VAL A 86 2.64 4.34 -0.63
N SER A 87 3.38 3.23 -0.62
CA SER A 87 4.80 3.18 -0.26
C SER A 87 5.08 3.58 1.19
N ALA A 88 4.15 3.32 2.10
CA ALA A 88 4.34 3.61 3.51
C ALA A 88 5.37 2.66 4.15
N ALA A 89 6.22 3.13 5.05
CA ALA A 89 7.13 2.28 5.79
C ALA A 89 6.35 1.43 6.83
N PRO A 90 6.68 0.12 6.96
CA PRO A 90 7.82 -0.62 6.39
C PRO A 90 7.60 -1.21 5.00
N PHE A 91 6.48 -1.00 4.34
CA PHE A 91 6.08 -1.63 3.05
C PHE A 91 6.65 -0.92 1.81
N HIS A 92 7.59 0.00 1.99
CA HIS A 92 8.17 0.88 0.96
C HIS A 92 9.33 0.28 0.15
N LEU A 93 9.83 -0.90 0.50
CA LEU A 93 11.10 -1.46 0.01
C LEU A 93 11.21 -1.56 -1.53
N TRP A 94 10.08 -1.67 -2.22
CA TRP A 94 10.02 -1.73 -3.67
C TRP A 94 10.27 -0.38 -4.35
N THR A 95 9.94 0.72 -3.68
CA THR A 95 9.78 2.05 -4.30
C THR A 95 11.11 2.62 -4.84
N PRO A 96 12.24 2.59 -4.11
CA PRO A 96 13.50 3.14 -4.62
C PRO A 96 14.00 2.41 -5.88
N ASP A 97 13.97 1.09 -5.88
CA ASP A 97 14.46 0.28 -6.99
C ASP A 97 13.56 0.39 -8.22
N VAL A 98 12.26 0.40 -8.02
CA VAL A 98 11.28 0.53 -9.09
C VAL A 98 11.32 1.93 -9.72
N TYR A 99 11.43 2.99 -8.93
CA TYR A 99 11.52 4.35 -9.46
C TYR A 99 12.82 4.57 -10.23
N GLN A 100 13.91 3.97 -9.81
CA GLN A 100 15.19 4.03 -10.53
C GLN A 100 15.13 3.27 -11.86
N GLY A 101 14.60 2.05 -11.88
CA GLY A 101 14.60 1.17 -13.06
C GLY A 101 13.50 1.48 -14.08
N ALA A 102 12.36 1.99 -13.66
CA ALA A 102 11.23 2.28 -14.54
C ALA A 102 11.46 3.52 -15.43
N PRO A 103 10.75 3.61 -16.58
CA PRO A 103 10.70 4.82 -17.40
C PRO A 103 10.13 6.01 -16.59
N ALA A 104 10.70 7.22 -16.75
CA ALA A 104 10.28 8.39 -15.98
C ALA A 104 8.77 8.73 -16.08
N PRO A 105 8.11 8.65 -17.25
CA PRO A 105 6.66 8.89 -17.34
C PRO A 105 5.84 7.87 -16.53
N VAL A 106 6.29 6.61 -16.48
CA VAL A 106 5.65 5.55 -15.69
C VAL A 106 5.78 5.85 -14.19
N VAL A 107 6.98 6.27 -13.75
CA VAL A 107 7.23 6.69 -12.36
C VAL A 107 6.34 7.87 -11.99
N GLY A 108 6.21 8.88 -12.84
CA GLY A 108 5.32 10.02 -12.62
C GLY A 108 3.87 9.60 -12.43
N PHE A 109 3.36 8.70 -13.27
CA PHE A 109 2.03 8.12 -13.11
C PHE A 109 1.89 7.34 -11.78
N MET A 110 2.86 6.47 -11.48
CA MET A 110 2.81 5.63 -10.28
C MET A 110 2.94 6.43 -8.97
N SER A 111 3.62 7.57 -9.01
CA SER A 111 3.78 8.45 -7.84
C SER A 111 2.51 9.25 -7.49
N THR A 112 1.55 9.34 -8.38
CA THR A 112 0.34 10.17 -8.22
C THR A 112 -0.94 9.34 -8.19
N ALA A 113 -1.44 8.88 -9.32
CA ALA A 113 -2.77 8.31 -9.46
C ALA A 113 -3.02 7.05 -8.59
N PRO A 114 -2.16 6.01 -8.60
CA PRO A 114 -2.35 4.83 -7.75
C PRO A 114 -2.26 5.14 -6.26
N LYS A 115 -1.41 6.09 -5.85
CA LYS A 115 -1.30 6.50 -4.45
C LYS A 115 -2.55 7.24 -3.98
N ALA A 116 -3.03 8.20 -4.76
CA ALA A 116 -4.26 8.92 -4.44
C ALA A 116 -5.46 7.97 -4.30
N ALA A 117 -5.59 7.02 -5.23
CA ALA A 117 -6.63 5.99 -5.16
C ALA A 117 -6.49 5.09 -3.92
N ALA A 118 -5.27 4.68 -3.56
CA ALA A 118 -5.04 3.86 -2.39
C ALA A 118 -5.33 4.62 -1.08
N PHE A 119 -4.99 5.90 -0.99
CA PHE A 119 -5.38 6.75 0.15
C PHE A 119 -6.90 6.91 0.24
N ALA A 120 -7.60 7.13 -0.87
CA ALA A 120 -9.06 7.22 -0.88
C ALA A 120 -9.72 5.93 -0.37
N VAL A 121 -9.20 4.75 -0.76
CA VAL A 121 -9.69 3.46 -0.26
C VAL A 121 -9.37 3.29 1.22
N LEU A 122 -8.16 3.63 1.66
CA LEU A 122 -7.74 3.57 3.06
C LEU A 122 -8.66 4.41 3.96
N LEU A 123 -8.92 5.65 3.58
CA LEU A 123 -9.81 6.54 4.31
C LEU A 123 -11.25 5.99 4.36
N ARG A 124 -11.76 5.45 3.24
CA ARG A 124 -13.09 4.84 3.23
C ARG A 124 -13.20 3.62 4.15
N ILE A 125 -12.19 2.76 4.17
CA ILE A 125 -12.17 1.59 5.07
C ILE A 125 -12.11 2.05 6.51
N ALA A 126 -11.20 2.97 6.85
CA ALA A 126 -11.00 3.44 8.22
C ALA A 126 -12.23 4.16 8.78
N PHE A 127 -12.76 5.16 8.06
CA PHE A 127 -13.83 6.02 8.58
C PHE A 127 -15.23 5.48 8.33
N ALA A 128 -15.47 4.76 7.23
CA ALA A 128 -16.80 4.24 6.91
C ALA A 128 -16.98 2.75 7.20
N GLY A 129 -15.88 1.97 7.18
CA GLY A 129 -15.95 0.52 7.38
C GLY A 129 -15.75 0.10 8.83
N ILE A 130 -14.83 0.75 9.56
CA ILE A 130 -14.44 0.35 10.92
C ILE A 130 -14.36 1.56 11.86
N PRO A 131 -15.41 2.42 11.93
CA PRO A 131 -15.39 3.62 12.77
C PRO A 131 -15.31 3.28 14.26
N ALA A 132 -15.91 2.18 14.69
CA ALA A 132 -15.89 1.73 16.08
C ALA A 132 -14.48 1.41 16.63
N MET A 133 -13.46 1.32 15.77
CA MET A 133 -12.08 1.02 16.15
C MET A 133 -11.13 2.20 15.92
N GLU A 134 -11.65 3.43 15.85
CA GLU A 134 -10.87 4.63 15.52
C GLU A 134 -9.60 4.77 16.36
N HIS A 135 -9.69 4.59 17.66
CA HIS A 135 -8.52 4.69 18.55
C HIS A 135 -7.42 3.68 18.21
N ARG A 136 -7.76 2.49 17.76
CA ARG A 136 -6.79 1.43 17.42
C ARG A 136 -6.12 1.68 16.08
N TRP A 137 -6.91 2.01 15.05
CA TRP A 137 -6.32 2.23 13.73
C TRP A 137 -5.60 3.58 13.63
N SER A 138 -6.01 4.60 14.39
CA SER A 138 -5.31 5.90 14.43
C SER A 138 -3.91 5.77 15.03
N MET A 139 -3.74 4.97 16.09
CA MET A 139 -2.41 4.68 16.65
C MET A 139 -1.50 3.96 15.63
N LEU A 140 -2.04 2.98 14.91
CA LEU A 140 -1.31 2.27 13.87
C LEU A 140 -0.90 3.19 12.72
N MET A 141 -1.83 4.05 12.26
CA MET A 141 -1.54 5.06 11.23
C MET A 141 -0.48 6.06 11.68
N TRP A 142 -0.55 6.51 12.95
CA TRP A 142 0.46 7.39 13.53
C TRP A 142 1.85 6.75 13.51
N ALA A 143 1.97 5.50 13.92
CA ALA A 143 3.23 4.77 13.90
C ALA A 143 3.79 4.61 12.48
N ILE A 144 2.94 4.24 11.50
CA ILE A 144 3.32 4.12 10.09
C ILE A 144 3.76 5.48 9.53
N ALA A 145 3.05 6.56 9.85
CA ALA A 145 3.39 7.91 9.40
C ALA A 145 4.75 8.35 9.98
N ALA A 146 4.97 8.17 11.29
CA ALA A 146 6.24 8.50 11.93
C ALA A 146 7.42 7.72 11.32
N LEU A 147 7.24 6.42 11.06
CA LEU A 147 8.24 5.59 10.39
C LEU A 147 8.51 6.06 8.96
N SER A 148 7.45 6.35 8.20
CA SER A 148 7.57 6.79 6.81
C SER A 148 8.32 8.11 6.70
N MET A 149 7.96 9.10 7.52
CA MET A 149 8.65 10.39 7.56
C MET A 149 10.12 10.22 7.95
N THR A 150 10.42 9.40 8.95
CA THR A 150 11.80 9.18 9.41
C THR A 150 12.64 8.45 8.35
N ILE A 151 12.17 7.30 7.88
CA ILE A 151 12.91 6.47 6.91
C ILE A 151 13.01 7.18 5.56
N GLY A 152 11.93 7.83 5.10
CA GLY A 152 11.91 8.54 3.83
C GLY A 152 12.89 9.70 3.81
N ASN A 153 12.89 10.57 4.82
CA ASN A 153 13.80 11.71 4.87
C ASN A 153 15.26 11.28 5.05
N LEU A 154 15.56 10.39 5.98
CA LEU A 154 16.93 9.91 6.19
C LEU A 154 17.44 9.11 4.97
N GLY A 155 16.56 8.34 4.33
CA GLY A 155 16.90 7.62 3.11
C GLY A 155 17.20 8.55 1.94
N ALA A 156 16.44 9.63 1.77
CA ALA A 156 16.64 10.60 0.70
C ALA A 156 18.01 11.31 0.80
N LEU A 157 18.43 11.66 2.01
CA LEU A 157 19.72 12.36 2.26
C LEU A 157 20.95 11.52 1.87
N ARG A 158 20.83 10.22 1.73
CA ARG A 158 21.92 9.29 1.42
C ARG A 158 21.94 8.84 -0.05
N GLN A 159 21.10 9.42 -0.90
CA GLN A 159 21.01 9.03 -2.30
C GLN A 159 21.78 9.99 -3.20
N ASP A 160 22.61 9.43 -4.08
CA ASP A 160 23.29 10.16 -5.16
C ASP A 160 22.47 10.16 -6.46
N ASP A 161 21.53 9.21 -6.61
CA ASP A 161 20.64 9.11 -7.77
C ASP A 161 19.36 9.90 -7.52
N VAL A 162 19.04 10.84 -8.43
CA VAL A 162 17.89 11.73 -8.32
C VAL A 162 16.56 10.96 -8.27
N LYS A 163 16.42 9.89 -9.07
CA LYS A 163 15.19 9.09 -9.06
C LYS A 163 14.99 8.35 -7.73
N ARG A 164 16.09 7.83 -7.16
CA ARG A 164 16.03 7.19 -5.84
C ARG A 164 15.74 8.21 -4.74
N MET A 165 16.35 9.41 -4.83
CA MET A 165 16.06 10.50 -3.89
C MET A 165 14.58 10.90 -3.94
N LEU A 166 14.00 11.07 -5.14
CA LEU A 166 12.58 11.34 -5.32
C LEU A 166 11.68 10.18 -4.87
N ALA A 167 12.14 8.94 -5.00
CA ALA A 167 11.43 7.77 -4.45
C ALA A 167 11.32 7.85 -2.93
N TYR A 168 12.41 8.17 -2.24
CA TYR A 168 12.40 8.36 -0.78
C TYR A 168 11.58 9.58 -0.35
N SER A 169 11.62 10.67 -1.11
CA SER A 169 10.71 11.82 -0.91
C SER A 169 9.22 11.44 -1.07
N SER A 170 8.94 10.47 -1.94
CA SER A 170 7.59 9.94 -2.13
C SER A 170 7.14 8.96 -1.04
N ILE A 171 8.07 8.48 -0.20
CA ILE A 171 7.81 7.65 0.98
C ILE A 171 7.54 8.52 2.20
N ALA A 172 8.28 9.64 2.35
CA ALA A 172 8.12 10.61 3.41
C ALA A 172 6.78 11.36 3.34
#